data_1f64fab382cc7cf60c09dea097030e48
#
_entry.id   1f64fab382cc7cf60c09dea097030e48
#
_cell.length_a   1.000
_cell.length_b   1.000
_cell.length_c   1.000
_cell.angle_alpha   90.00
_cell.angle_beta   90.00
_cell.angle_gamma   90.00
#
_symmetry.space_group_name_H-M   'P 1'
#
loop_
_entity.id
_entity.type
_entity.pdbx_description
1 polymer ?
#
loop_
_entity_poly.entity_id
_entity_poly.type
_entity_poly.pdbx_seq_one_letter_code
_entity_poly.pdbx_strand_id
1 'polypeptide(L)'
;MKPFWSRVWQSAAVVVAALAGLMSMQAQAATPAEIRVDYAYYSPESLVIRHFGWLDDAFKADGTSIRWVLSLGSNRALEYLSSGAVDFGSAAGLASVLARANGNPIHTVYVFSRPEWTALVVRKDSPIRSLADLKGKKIAATRGTDPFLFTLRALHTVGLTRDDVEIVNLQHPDGRTALANGQVDAWAGLDPHMAAAQLDDGARLLYRNVAFNTYGFLNVRDAFASQYPQAVERVLKVYDRARQWIVAHPAETAQIIADESKVSLPVAKLQLQRNDFSDPVPGDTQRAALKAAAPVLTAEQLTKPGVDPAKIVDTLIDPSFARPIVAASH
;
A
#
# COMPACT_ATOMS: atom_id res chain seq x y z
N MET A 1 74.83 4.51 -31.65
CA MET A 1 73.93 3.40 -31.18
C MET A 1 73.15 3.92 -30.02
N LYS A 2 71.85 4.17 -30.21
CA LYS A 2 70.94 4.58 -29.13
C LYS A 2 70.37 3.31 -28.48
N PRO A 3 70.29 3.23 -27.17
CA PRO A 3 69.91 1.98 -26.48
C PRO A 3 68.44 1.62 -26.70
N PHE A 4 68.20 0.37 -26.98
CA PHE A 4 66.91 -0.30 -27.26
C PHE A 4 65.85 -0.21 -26.15
N TRP A 5 66.26 0.24 -24.99
CA TRP A 5 65.45 0.24 -23.76
C TRP A 5 64.39 1.38 -23.65
N SER A 6 64.57 2.46 -24.44
CA SER A 6 63.59 3.61 -24.33
C SER A 6 62.28 3.40 -25.05
N ARG A 7 62.12 2.39 -25.90
CA ARG A 7 60.91 2.10 -26.63
C ARG A 7 59.93 1.20 -25.81
N VAL A 8 60.45 0.39 -24.88
CA VAL A 8 59.64 -0.54 -24.07
C VAL A 8 58.85 0.22 -23.02
N TRP A 9 59.38 1.30 -22.45
CA TRP A 9 58.73 2.09 -21.42
C TRP A 9 57.59 2.99 -21.94
N GLN A 10 57.65 3.43 -23.17
CA GLN A 10 56.60 4.23 -23.80
C GLN A 10 55.36 3.39 -24.16
N SER A 11 55.56 2.13 -24.54
CA SER A 11 54.44 1.22 -24.84
C SER A 11 53.70 0.75 -23.58
N ALA A 12 54.39 0.57 -22.45
CA ALA A 12 53.79 0.20 -21.19
C ALA A 12 52.95 1.33 -20.60
N ALA A 13 53.36 2.59 -20.72
CA ALA A 13 52.61 3.75 -20.21
C ALA A 13 51.30 4.00 -20.98
N VAL A 14 51.27 3.73 -22.29
CA VAL A 14 50.06 3.88 -23.11
C VAL A 14 49.01 2.78 -22.79
N VAL A 15 49.46 1.55 -22.51
CA VAL A 15 48.55 0.44 -22.14
C VAL A 15 47.95 0.63 -20.76
N VAL A 16 48.71 1.16 -19.79
CA VAL A 16 48.22 1.46 -18.46
C VAL A 16 47.21 2.63 -18.48
N ALA A 17 47.44 3.66 -19.31
CA ALA A 17 46.49 4.77 -19.48
C ALA A 17 45.20 4.34 -20.19
N ALA A 18 45.26 3.40 -21.14
CA ALA A 18 44.08 2.84 -21.82
C ALA A 18 43.27 1.94 -20.90
N LEU A 19 43.89 1.16 -19.98
CA LEU A 19 43.20 0.35 -18.98
C LEU A 19 42.60 1.19 -17.87
N ALA A 20 43.23 2.31 -17.48
CA ALA A 20 42.63 3.25 -16.50
C ALA A 20 41.43 4.02 -17.09
N GLY A 21 41.42 4.29 -18.39
CA GLY A 21 40.28 4.91 -19.09
C GLY A 21 39.05 3.98 -19.23
N LEU A 22 39.25 2.67 -19.25
CA LEU A 22 38.17 1.67 -19.32
C LEU A 22 37.52 1.37 -17.95
N MET A 23 38.19 1.69 -16.84
CA MET A 23 37.62 1.53 -15.50
C MET A 23 36.74 2.69 -15.06
N SER A 24 36.62 3.77 -15.82
CA SER A 24 35.78 4.93 -15.52
C SER A 24 34.41 4.91 -16.22
N MET A 25 33.99 3.81 -16.81
CA MET A 25 32.57 3.61 -17.06
C MET A 25 31.91 3.36 -15.68
N GLN A 26 31.65 4.45 -14.95
CA GLN A 26 30.64 4.43 -13.90
C GLN A 26 29.42 3.79 -14.55
N ALA A 27 29.06 2.61 -14.07
CA ALA A 27 27.81 1.98 -14.46
C ALA A 27 26.72 3.01 -14.13
N GLN A 28 26.29 3.73 -15.15
CA GLN A 28 25.15 4.65 -15.02
C GLN A 28 24.01 3.76 -14.55
N ALA A 29 23.53 4.00 -13.34
CA ALA A 29 22.49 3.17 -12.78
C ALA A 29 21.34 3.12 -13.80
N ALA A 30 20.97 1.89 -14.17
CA ALA A 30 19.92 1.70 -15.17
C ALA A 30 18.66 2.43 -14.73
N THR A 31 18.14 3.31 -15.58
CA THR A 31 16.84 3.97 -15.36
C THR A 31 15.77 3.20 -16.11
N PRO A 32 14.60 2.94 -15.51
CA PRO A 32 13.53 2.28 -16.22
C PRO A 32 12.96 3.20 -17.31
N ALA A 33 12.55 2.63 -18.45
CA ALA A 33 11.86 3.40 -19.49
C ALA A 33 10.44 3.84 -19.04
N GLU A 34 9.79 3.03 -18.21
CA GLU A 34 8.47 3.30 -17.62
C GLU A 34 8.46 2.86 -16.16
N ILE A 35 7.82 3.65 -15.30
CA ILE A 35 7.46 3.26 -13.93
C ILE A 35 5.93 3.19 -13.85
N ARG A 36 5.40 2.06 -13.41
CA ARG A 36 3.97 1.82 -13.28
C ARG A 36 3.59 1.86 -11.81
N VAL A 37 2.74 2.82 -11.46
CA VAL A 37 2.36 3.07 -10.06
C VAL A 37 0.85 2.98 -9.93
N ASP A 38 0.34 2.36 -8.90
CA ASP A 38 -1.07 2.47 -8.60
C ASP A 38 -1.41 3.82 -7.94
N TYR A 39 -2.66 4.22 -8.08
CA TYR A 39 -3.29 5.21 -7.21
C TYR A 39 -4.58 4.63 -6.66
N ALA A 40 -4.93 5.05 -5.46
CA ALA A 40 -6.08 4.50 -4.77
C ALA A 40 -6.81 5.58 -3.97
N TYR A 41 -8.13 5.54 -3.96
CA TYR A 41 -8.95 6.52 -3.23
C TYR A 41 -8.71 6.49 -1.72
N TYR A 42 -8.17 5.38 -1.20
CA TYR A 42 -7.76 5.20 0.21
C TYR A 42 -6.29 5.59 0.48
N SER A 43 -5.55 6.05 -0.52
CA SER A 43 -4.15 6.50 -0.39
C SER A 43 -4.03 7.99 -0.74
N PRO A 44 -4.17 8.90 0.22
CA PRO A 44 -4.10 10.34 -0.02
C PRO A 44 -2.83 10.78 -0.74
N GLU A 45 -1.66 10.19 -0.41
CA GLU A 45 -0.39 10.51 -1.06
C GLU A 45 -0.43 10.23 -2.55
N SER A 46 -0.97 9.08 -2.97
CA SER A 46 -1.04 8.72 -4.39
C SER A 46 -1.91 9.71 -5.19
N LEU A 47 -2.98 10.21 -4.58
CA LEU A 47 -3.85 11.23 -5.19
C LEU A 47 -3.16 12.58 -5.31
N VAL A 48 -2.47 13.03 -4.26
CA VAL A 48 -1.72 14.29 -4.25
C VAL A 48 -0.56 14.25 -5.25
N ILE A 49 0.22 13.18 -5.27
CA ILE A 49 1.35 13.00 -6.19
C ILE A 49 0.86 13.07 -7.64
N ARG A 50 -0.23 12.35 -7.94
CA ARG A 50 -0.83 12.31 -9.27
C ARG A 50 -1.41 13.66 -9.68
N HIS A 51 -2.11 14.34 -8.77
CA HIS A 51 -2.72 15.65 -9.00
C HIS A 51 -1.67 16.69 -9.42
N PHE A 52 -0.52 16.72 -8.75
CA PHE A 52 0.54 17.68 -9.04
C PHE A 52 1.56 17.21 -10.10
N GLY A 53 1.48 15.96 -10.56
CA GLY A 53 2.45 15.41 -11.51
C GLY A 53 3.86 15.25 -10.95
N TRP A 54 4.03 15.11 -9.64
CA TRP A 54 5.35 15.14 -9.01
C TRP A 54 6.25 13.95 -9.36
N LEU A 55 5.68 12.79 -9.69
CA LEU A 55 6.48 11.67 -10.21
C LEU A 55 6.95 11.95 -11.64
N ASP A 56 6.08 12.50 -12.49
CA ASP A 56 6.44 12.88 -13.87
C ASP A 56 7.60 13.87 -13.85
N ASP A 57 7.50 14.91 -13.02
CA ASP A 57 8.58 15.91 -12.85
C ASP A 57 9.87 15.28 -12.33
N ALA A 58 9.77 14.38 -11.35
CA ALA A 58 10.94 13.73 -10.76
C ALA A 58 11.73 12.88 -11.77
N PHE A 59 11.06 12.32 -12.78
CA PHE A 59 11.69 11.40 -13.75
C PHE A 59 11.83 11.98 -15.16
N LYS A 60 11.37 13.21 -15.38
CA LYS A 60 11.40 13.88 -16.70
C LYS A 60 12.77 13.96 -17.34
N ALA A 61 13.80 14.27 -16.53
CA ALA A 61 15.17 14.41 -17.03
C ALA A 61 15.77 13.09 -17.56
N ASP A 62 15.27 11.95 -17.09
CA ASP A 62 15.72 10.63 -17.51
C ASP A 62 14.94 10.08 -18.71
N GLY A 63 13.87 10.77 -19.13
CA GLY A 63 12.96 10.29 -20.15
C GLY A 63 12.09 9.10 -19.69
N THR A 64 12.04 8.80 -18.40
CA THR A 64 11.19 7.76 -17.84
C THR A 64 9.73 8.23 -17.81
N SER A 65 8.82 7.46 -18.38
CA SER A 65 7.38 7.73 -18.32
C SER A 65 6.76 7.19 -17.05
N ILE A 66 5.71 7.85 -16.55
CA ILE A 66 4.92 7.40 -15.39
C ILE A 66 3.55 6.93 -15.88
N ARG A 67 3.19 5.70 -15.55
CA ARG A 67 1.86 5.15 -15.84
C ARG A 67 1.09 4.87 -14.56
N TRP A 68 -0.05 5.53 -14.42
CA TRP A 68 -0.95 5.39 -13.28
C TRP A 68 -2.04 4.35 -13.54
N VAL A 69 -2.30 3.50 -12.54
CA VAL A 69 -3.33 2.45 -12.58
C VAL A 69 -4.21 2.56 -11.33
N LEU A 70 -5.54 2.68 -11.49
CA LEU A 70 -6.46 2.74 -10.36
C LEU A 70 -6.61 1.37 -9.68
N SER A 71 -6.38 1.34 -8.36
CA SER A 71 -6.65 0.19 -7.50
C SER A 71 -7.86 0.46 -6.60
N LEU A 72 -8.91 -0.37 -6.72
CA LEU A 72 -10.15 -0.23 -5.94
C LEU A 72 -10.08 -0.86 -4.54
N GLY A 73 -8.94 -1.45 -4.18
CA GLY A 73 -8.67 -2.11 -2.90
C GLY A 73 -7.35 -2.86 -2.95
N SER A 74 -6.84 -3.27 -1.78
CA SER A 74 -5.56 -4.01 -1.66
C SER A 74 -5.50 -5.25 -2.55
N ASN A 75 -6.63 -5.95 -2.73
CA ASN A 75 -6.71 -7.13 -3.61
C ASN A 75 -6.28 -6.79 -5.04
N ARG A 76 -6.74 -5.66 -5.60
CA ARG A 76 -6.38 -5.23 -6.95
C ARG A 76 -4.94 -4.75 -7.04
N ALA A 77 -4.49 -3.94 -6.08
CA ALA A 77 -3.10 -3.49 -6.01
C ALA A 77 -2.13 -4.69 -5.99
N LEU A 78 -2.40 -5.69 -5.15
CA LEU A 78 -1.57 -6.88 -5.01
C LEU A 78 -1.63 -7.81 -6.23
N GLU A 79 -2.78 -7.90 -6.90
CA GLU A 79 -2.93 -8.61 -8.18
C GLU A 79 -2.09 -7.94 -9.28
N TYR A 80 -2.13 -6.59 -9.37
CA TYR A 80 -1.34 -5.82 -10.33
C TYR A 80 0.16 -5.93 -10.07
N LEU A 81 0.60 -5.94 -8.81
CA LEU A 81 1.99 -6.23 -8.46
C LEU A 81 2.40 -7.65 -8.88
N SER A 82 1.56 -8.65 -8.59
CA SER A 82 1.84 -10.05 -8.94
C SER A 82 1.95 -10.28 -10.44
N SER A 83 1.08 -9.65 -11.21
CA SER A 83 1.07 -9.76 -12.69
C SER A 83 2.12 -8.86 -13.37
N GLY A 84 2.76 -7.97 -12.63
CA GLY A 84 3.65 -6.95 -13.19
C GLY A 84 2.94 -5.81 -13.92
N ALA A 85 1.62 -5.65 -13.73
CA ALA A 85 0.87 -4.51 -14.27
C ALA A 85 1.25 -3.19 -13.60
N VAL A 86 1.72 -3.25 -12.35
CA VAL A 86 2.36 -2.12 -11.66
C VAL A 86 3.69 -2.56 -11.03
N ASP A 87 4.58 -1.60 -10.80
CA ASP A 87 5.85 -1.78 -10.10
C ASP A 87 5.73 -1.40 -8.63
N PHE A 88 4.87 -0.41 -8.33
CA PHE A 88 4.50 0.02 -6.97
C PHE A 88 3.00 -0.10 -6.77
N GLY A 89 2.58 -0.57 -5.59
CA GLY A 89 1.17 -0.74 -5.27
C GLY A 89 0.86 -0.46 -3.80
N SER A 90 -0.26 0.26 -3.59
CA SER A 90 -0.78 0.67 -2.28
C SER A 90 -1.67 -0.43 -1.71
N ALA A 91 -1.28 -1.05 -0.60
CA ALA A 91 -2.08 -2.10 0.02
C ALA A 91 -2.00 -2.06 1.55
N ALA A 92 -2.98 -2.68 2.21
CA ALA A 92 -2.96 -2.85 3.66
C ALA A 92 -1.89 -3.87 4.08
N GLY A 93 -1.34 -3.67 5.28
CA GLY A 93 -0.23 -4.49 5.77
C GLY A 93 -0.54 -5.97 5.84
N LEU A 94 -1.65 -6.36 6.47
CA LEU A 94 -1.99 -7.79 6.59
C LEU A 94 -2.37 -8.43 5.24
N ALA A 95 -2.96 -7.65 4.32
CA ALA A 95 -3.19 -8.10 2.95
C ALA A 95 -1.87 -8.33 2.19
N SER A 96 -0.86 -7.48 2.42
CA SER A 96 0.48 -7.65 1.85
C SER A 96 1.18 -8.90 2.41
N VAL A 97 1.05 -9.18 3.72
CA VAL A 97 1.52 -10.44 4.34
C VAL A 97 0.86 -11.64 3.68
N LEU A 98 -0.47 -11.62 3.52
CA LEU A 98 -1.22 -12.69 2.86
C LEU A 98 -0.75 -12.92 1.42
N ALA A 99 -0.58 -11.85 0.64
CA ALA A 99 -0.13 -11.95 -0.73
C ALA A 99 1.29 -12.55 -0.84
N ARG A 100 2.24 -12.07 -0.02
CA ARG A 100 3.61 -12.60 0.01
C ARG A 100 3.63 -14.06 0.49
N ALA A 101 2.85 -14.43 1.51
CA ALA A 101 2.71 -15.79 2.00
C ALA A 101 2.22 -16.76 0.91
N ASN A 102 1.41 -16.25 -0.02
CA ASN A 102 0.92 -17.00 -1.18
C ASN A 102 1.82 -16.89 -2.42
N GLY A 103 2.99 -16.25 -2.31
CA GLY A 103 4.05 -16.25 -3.32
C GLY A 103 4.15 -15.00 -4.18
N ASN A 104 3.48 -13.88 -3.82
CA ASN A 104 3.66 -12.61 -4.51
C ASN A 104 5.05 -12.02 -4.14
N PRO A 105 5.98 -11.81 -5.11
CA PRO A 105 7.33 -11.34 -4.83
C PRO A 105 7.37 -9.82 -4.66
N ILE A 106 7.02 -9.35 -3.47
CA ILE A 106 6.94 -7.93 -3.10
C ILE A 106 7.64 -7.63 -1.78
N HIS A 107 8.15 -6.41 -1.63
CA HIS A 107 8.59 -5.83 -0.35
C HIS A 107 7.78 -4.58 -0.04
N THR A 108 7.54 -4.34 1.26
CA THR A 108 7.01 -3.09 1.78
C THR A 108 8.16 -2.14 2.06
N VAL A 109 8.19 -1.02 1.35
CA VAL A 109 9.29 -0.05 1.39
C VAL A 109 8.92 1.29 2.02
N TYR A 110 7.61 1.55 2.24
CA TYR A 110 7.12 2.80 2.83
C TYR A 110 5.77 2.59 3.51
N VAL A 111 5.49 3.38 4.56
CA VAL A 111 4.18 3.46 5.21
C VAL A 111 3.55 4.79 4.83
N PHE A 112 2.54 4.77 3.96
CA PHE A 112 1.90 6.00 3.55
C PHE A 112 0.92 6.53 4.60
N SER A 113 0.33 5.67 5.44
CA SER A 113 -0.46 6.11 6.59
C SER A 113 -0.72 4.99 7.60
N ARG A 114 -1.13 5.38 8.82
CA ARG A 114 -1.81 4.51 9.77
C ARG A 114 -3.29 4.91 9.81
N PRO A 115 -4.14 4.29 8.98
CA PRO A 115 -5.53 4.70 8.85
C PRO A 115 -6.46 3.99 9.83
N GLU A 116 -7.59 4.61 10.14
CA GLU A 116 -8.79 3.94 10.63
C GLU A 116 -9.81 3.84 9.48
N TRP A 117 -9.42 3.23 8.39
CA TRP A 117 -10.18 3.19 7.14
C TRP A 117 -11.25 2.13 7.06
N THR A 118 -11.32 1.23 8.04
CA THR A 118 -12.23 0.08 8.04
C THR A 118 -13.03 -0.02 9.32
N ALA A 119 -14.31 -0.36 9.18
CA ALA A 119 -15.23 -0.76 10.23
C ALA A 119 -16.31 -1.69 9.66
N LEU A 120 -16.99 -2.44 10.52
CA LEU A 120 -18.24 -3.10 10.12
C LEU A 120 -19.39 -2.09 10.16
N VAL A 121 -20.12 -2.02 9.06
CA VAL A 121 -21.17 -1.02 8.80
C VAL A 121 -22.51 -1.72 8.65
N VAL A 122 -23.54 -1.14 9.22
CA VAL A 122 -24.94 -1.57 9.07
C VAL A 122 -25.82 -0.39 8.70
N ARG A 123 -26.98 -0.65 8.09
CA ARG A 123 -27.97 0.42 7.81
C ARG A 123 -28.42 1.10 9.11
N LYS A 124 -28.88 2.34 9.01
CA LYS A 124 -29.37 3.14 10.15
C LYS A 124 -30.47 2.45 10.93
N ASP A 125 -31.37 1.76 10.24
CA ASP A 125 -32.55 1.06 10.75
C ASP A 125 -32.29 -0.43 11.06
N SER A 126 -31.08 -0.92 10.83
CA SER A 126 -30.72 -2.32 11.10
C SER A 126 -30.97 -2.69 12.57
N PRO A 127 -31.56 -3.85 12.86
CA PRO A 127 -31.70 -4.37 14.22
C PRO A 127 -30.40 -4.86 14.84
N ILE A 128 -29.34 -5.07 14.02
CA ILE A 128 -28.04 -5.53 14.47
C ILE A 128 -27.38 -4.45 15.34
N ARG A 129 -26.99 -4.80 16.57
CA ARG A 129 -26.41 -3.88 17.57
C ARG A 129 -25.03 -4.32 18.06
N SER A 130 -24.67 -5.59 17.87
CA SER A 130 -23.42 -6.19 18.32
C SER A 130 -22.83 -7.13 17.27
N LEU A 131 -21.56 -7.52 17.46
CA LEU A 131 -20.92 -8.53 16.60
C LEU A 131 -21.60 -9.91 16.70
N ALA A 132 -22.15 -10.25 17.87
CA ALA A 132 -22.85 -11.52 18.06
C ALA A 132 -24.13 -11.63 17.19
N ASP A 133 -24.76 -10.50 16.88
CA ASP A 133 -25.97 -10.45 16.03
C ASP A 133 -25.65 -10.75 14.55
N LEU A 134 -24.38 -10.84 14.20
CA LEU A 134 -23.93 -11.18 12.84
C LEU A 134 -24.05 -12.67 12.52
N LYS A 135 -24.29 -13.52 13.53
CA LYS A 135 -24.47 -14.96 13.28
C LYS A 135 -25.61 -15.22 12.29
N GLY A 136 -25.31 -15.98 11.23
CA GLY A 136 -26.26 -16.28 10.14
C GLY A 136 -26.56 -15.12 9.21
N LYS A 137 -25.83 -13.99 9.30
CA LYS A 137 -26.05 -12.79 8.49
C LYS A 137 -25.16 -12.75 7.25
N LYS A 138 -25.62 -11.99 6.22
CA LYS A 138 -24.87 -11.70 5.02
C LYS A 138 -23.98 -10.48 5.23
N ILE A 139 -22.68 -10.66 5.05
CA ILE A 139 -21.70 -9.58 5.19
C ILE A 139 -20.98 -9.38 3.86
N ALA A 140 -21.13 -8.20 3.24
CA ALA A 140 -20.32 -7.85 2.10
C ALA A 140 -18.89 -7.56 2.56
N ALA A 141 -17.88 -8.24 1.98
CA ALA A 141 -16.48 -7.99 2.26
C ALA A 141 -15.62 -8.38 1.04
N THR A 142 -14.67 -7.53 0.69
CA THR A 142 -13.77 -7.78 -0.45
C THR A 142 -12.63 -8.69 -0.02
N ARG A 143 -12.61 -9.93 -0.48
CA ARG A 143 -11.55 -10.90 -0.15
C ARG A 143 -10.17 -10.36 -0.54
N GLY A 144 -9.17 -10.65 0.28
CA GLY A 144 -7.79 -10.19 0.07
C GLY A 144 -7.54 -8.72 0.41
N THR A 145 -8.42 -8.09 1.19
CA THR A 145 -8.29 -6.71 1.68
C THR A 145 -8.32 -6.64 3.21
N ASP A 146 -7.90 -5.50 3.77
CA ASP A 146 -7.96 -5.26 5.20
C ASP A 146 -9.39 -5.36 5.77
N PRO A 147 -10.45 -4.79 5.12
CA PRO A 147 -11.82 -4.97 5.55
C PRO A 147 -12.27 -6.43 5.71
N PHE A 148 -11.86 -7.31 4.80
CA PHE A 148 -12.15 -8.74 4.93
C PHE A 148 -11.44 -9.35 6.16
N LEU A 149 -10.14 -9.07 6.32
CA LEU A 149 -9.33 -9.58 7.42
C LEU A 149 -9.76 -8.97 8.77
N PHE A 150 -10.15 -7.69 8.78
CA PHE A 150 -10.78 -7.02 9.90
C PHE A 150 -12.06 -7.75 10.33
N THR A 151 -12.92 -8.12 9.38
CA THR A 151 -14.16 -8.83 9.65
C THR A 151 -13.89 -10.16 10.35
N LEU A 152 -12.96 -10.95 9.85
CA LEU A 152 -12.60 -12.24 10.45
C LEU A 152 -12.09 -12.06 11.89
N ARG A 153 -11.20 -11.08 12.10
CA ARG A 153 -10.71 -10.75 13.45
C ARG A 153 -11.82 -10.29 14.37
N ALA A 154 -12.74 -9.47 13.89
CA ALA A 154 -13.89 -9.01 14.67
C ALA A 154 -14.81 -10.17 15.08
N LEU A 155 -15.13 -11.08 14.17
CA LEU A 155 -15.93 -12.27 14.45
C LEU A 155 -15.28 -13.15 15.53
N HIS A 156 -13.97 -13.37 15.45
CA HIS A 156 -13.23 -14.16 16.45
C HIS A 156 -13.32 -13.56 17.86
N THR A 157 -13.47 -12.25 18.02
CA THR A 157 -13.63 -11.63 19.37
C THR A 157 -14.89 -12.06 20.12
N VAL A 158 -15.87 -12.57 19.38
CA VAL A 158 -17.15 -13.04 19.94
C VAL A 158 -17.39 -14.53 19.72
N GLY A 159 -16.31 -15.28 19.40
CA GLY A 159 -16.35 -16.73 19.18
C GLY A 159 -17.05 -17.16 17.89
N LEU A 160 -17.25 -16.24 16.93
CA LEU A 160 -17.73 -16.55 15.61
C LEU A 160 -16.56 -16.74 14.64
N THR A 161 -16.80 -17.53 13.60
CA THR A 161 -15.89 -17.75 12.49
C THR A 161 -16.54 -17.32 11.17
N ARG A 162 -15.82 -17.40 10.06
CA ARG A 162 -16.41 -17.13 8.74
C ARG A 162 -17.54 -18.12 8.38
N ASP A 163 -17.54 -19.32 8.97
CA ASP A 163 -18.56 -20.34 8.70
C ASP A 163 -19.89 -20.06 9.44
N ASP A 164 -19.87 -19.14 10.42
CA ASP A 164 -21.07 -18.66 11.12
C ASP A 164 -21.79 -17.52 10.38
N VAL A 165 -21.25 -17.04 9.26
CA VAL A 165 -21.81 -15.92 8.47
C VAL A 165 -21.73 -16.23 6.99
N GLU A 166 -22.49 -15.52 6.15
CA GLU A 166 -22.36 -15.60 4.69
C GLU A 166 -21.51 -14.40 4.19
N ILE A 167 -20.26 -14.66 3.77
CA ILE A 167 -19.41 -13.62 3.19
C ILE A 167 -19.72 -13.47 1.70
N VAL A 168 -20.32 -12.33 1.35
CA VAL A 168 -20.58 -11.93 -0.04
C VAL A 168 -19.39 -11.14 -0.55
N ASN A 169 -18.64 -11.71 -1.51
CA ASN A 169 -17.42 -11.08 -2.06
C ASN A 169 -17.80 -10.00 -3.08
N LEU A 170 -17.80 -8.74 -2.66
CA LEU A 170 -18.08 -7.56 -3.49
C LEU A 170 -16.94 -6.56 -3.37
N GLN A 171 -16.67 -5.79 -4.44
CA GLN A 171 -15.79 -4.63 -4.33
C GLN A 171 -16.42 -3.56 -3.42
N HIS A 172 -15.60 -2.67 -2.85
CA HIS A 172 -16.05 -1.74 -1.82
C HIS A 172 -17.22 -0.83 -2.27
N PRO A 173 -17.24 -0.25 -3.48
CA PRO A 173 -18.39 0.51 -3.95
C PRO A 173 -19.66 -0.33 -4.04
N ASP A 174 -19.54 -1.57 -4.55
CA ASP A 174 -20.66 -2.50 -4.70
C ASP A 174 -21.16 -2.96 -3.33
N GLY A 175 -20.25 -3.17 -2.36
CA GLY A 175 -20.58 -3.51 -0.97
C GLY A 175 -21.42 -2.42 -0.29
N ARG A 176 -21.05 -1.13 -0.47
CA ARG A 176 -21.86 0.01 0.01
C ARG A 176 -23.25 0.00 -0.63
N THR A 177 -23.33 -0.19 -1.95
CA THR A 177 -24.59 -0.25 -2.67
C THR A 177 -25.47 -1.41 -2.21
N ALA A 178 -24.87 -2.60 -2.05
CA ALA A 178 -25.59 -3.79 -1.55
C ALA A 178 -26.14 -3.59 -0.13
N LEU A 179 -25.38 -2.93 0.76
CA LEU A 179 -25.84 -2.56 2.09
C LEU A 179 -27.03 -1.58 2.03
N ALA A 180 -26.90 -0.50 1.25
CA ALA A 180 -27.94 0.51 1.12
C ALA A 180 -29.27 -0.09 0.61
N ASN A 181 -29.18 -1.02 -0.35
CA ASN A 181 -30.34 -1.72 -0.93
C ASN A 181 -30.86 -2.89 -0.07
N GLY A 182 -30.24 -3.20 1.08
CA GLY A 182 -30.65 -4.31 1.93
C GLY A 182 -30.37 -5.70 1.38
N GLN A 183 -29.48 -5.83 0.41
CA GLN A 183 -29.05 -7.10 -0.18
C GLN A 183 -28.07 -7.86 0.74
N VAL A 184 -27.43 -7.13 1.65
CA VAL A 184 -26.59 -7.65 2.74
C VAL A 184 -26.99 -6.98 4.06
N ASP A 185 -26.74 -7.67 5.17
CA ASP A 185 -27.08 -7.20 6.52
C ASP A 185 -26.02 -6.25 7.08
N ALA A 186 -24.75 -6.51 6.74
CA ALA A 186 -23.60 -5.70 7.12
C ALA A 186 -22.61 -5.60 5.95
N TRP A 187 -21.70 -4.65 6.05
CA TRP A 187 -20.61 -4.45 5.09
C TRP A 187 -19.31 -4.11 5.81
N ALA A 188 -18.24 -4.74 5.40
CA ALA A 188 -16.89 -4.37 5.79
C ALA A 188 -16.45 -3.13 4.99
N GLY A 189 -16.67 -1.96 5.58
CA GLY A 189 -16.44 -0.67 4.94
C GLY A 189 -14.97 -0.38 4.67
N LEU A 190 -14.72 0.43 3.64
CA LEU A 190 -13.43 1.04 3.36
C LEU A 190 -13.66 2.50 2.95
N ASP A 191 -12.85 3.43 3.51
CA ASP A 191 -12.88 4.83 3.10
C ASP A 191 -12.35 5.00 1.65
N PRO A 192 -12.90 5.96 0.89
CA PRO A 192 -13.91 6.97 1.26
C PRO A 192 -15.35 6.46 1.29
N HIS A 193 -15.62 5.27 0.78
CA HIS A 193 -16.99 4.71 0.69
C HIS A 193 -17.66 4.53 2.06
N MET A 194 -16.85 4.22 3.10
CA MET A 194 -17.35 4.09 4.46
C MET A 194 -17.79 5.44 5.05
N ALA A 195 -16.99 6.48 4.84
CA ALA A 195 -17.35 7.85 5.23
C ALA A 195 -18.60 8.32 4.48
N ALA A 196 -18.70 8.02 3.19
CA ALA A 196 -19.89 8.32 2.40
C ALA A 196 -21.14 7.56 2.91
N ALA A 197 -21.01 6.27 3.25
CA ALA A 197 -22.12 5.52 3.83
C ALA A 197 -22.63 6.15 5.14
N GLN A 198 -21.72 6.68 5.98
CA GLN A 198 -22.12 7.37 7.21
C GLN A 198 -22.83 8.70 6.95
N LEU A 199 -22.27 9.54 6.06
CA LEU A 199 -22.73 10.92 5.89
C LEU A 199 -23.90 11.02 4.90
N ASP A 200 -23.88 10.25 3.82
CA ASP A 200 -24.87 10.33 2.76
C ASP A 200 -26.03 9.35 2.99
N ASP A 201 -25.74 8.11 3.45
CA ASP A 201 -26.73 7.03 3.60
C ASP A 201 -27.22 6.92 5.06
N GLY A 202 -26.62 7.65 6.01
CA GLY A 202 -26.92 7.58 7.44
C GLY A 202 -26.57 6.23 8.08
N ALA A 203 -25.71 5.45 7.46
CA ALA A 203 -25.29 4.14 7.97
C ALA A 203 -24.53 4.27 9.30
N ARG A 204 -24.61 3.20 10.12
CA ARG A 204 -23.93 3.17 11.43
C ARG A 204 -22.71 2.27 11.40
N LEU A 205 -21.63 2.73 12.03
CA LEU A 205 -20.49 1.85 12.30
C LEU A 205 -20.86 0.92 13.48
N LEU A 206 -21.07 -0.34 13.18
CA LEU A 206 -21.41 -1.38 14.17
C LEU A 206 -20.21 -1.70 15.07
N TYR A 207 -19.03 -1.83 14.47
CA TYR A 207 -17.81 -2.16 15.18
C TYR A 207 -16.61 -1.42 14.57
N ARG A 208 -15.87 -0.76 15.45
CA ARG A 208 -14.62 -0.05 15.16
C ARG A 208 -13.52 -0.60 16.06
N ASN A 209 -12.33 -0.76 15.51
CA ASN A 209 -11.15 -1.09 16.29
C ASN A 209 -9.90 -0.63 15.53
N VAL A 210 -9.29 0.47 15.97
CA VAL A 210 -8.10 1.05 15.31
C VAL A 210 -6.95 0.03 15.24
N ALA A 211 -6.77 -0.80 16.27
CA ALA A 211 -5.72 -1.82 16.30
C ALA A 211 -5.96 -2.98 15.32
N PHE A 212 -7.15 -3.10 14.75
CA PHE A 212 -7.46 -4.11 13.72
C PHE A 212 -7.23 -3.59 12.31
N ASN A 213 -7.14 -2.28 12.12
CA ASN A 213 -6.67 -1.70 10.87
C ASN A 213 -5.16 -1.88 10.78
N THR A 214 -4.69 -2.43 9.68
CA THR A 214 -3.27 -2.59 9.44
C THR A 214 -2.78 -1.47 8.53
N TYR A 215 -1.55 -1.01 8.72
CA TYR A 215 -1.00 0.17 8.05
C TYR A 215 -1.23 0.20 6.54
N GLY A 216 -1.27 1.38 5.96
CA GLY A 216 -1.20 1.61 4.53
C GLY A 216 0.24 1.50 4.03
N PHE A 217 0.53 0.45 3.26
CA PHE A 217 1.87 0.14 2.77
C PHE A 217 2.01 0.45 1.28
N LEU A 218 3.11 1.10 0.92
CA LEU A 218 3.59 1.10 -0.44
C LEU A 218 4.50 -0.12 -0.62
N ASN A 219 4.07 -1.03 -1.47
CA ASN A 219 4.81 -2.22 -1.83
C ASN A 219 5.48 -2.01 -3.20
N VAL A 220 6.65 -2.62 -3.37
CA VAL A 220 7.37 -2.66 -4.64
C VAL A 220 7.63 -4.12 -5.03
N ARG A 221 7.65 -4.42 -6.33
CA ARG A 221 8.05 -5.75 -6.82
C ARG A 221 9.53 -5.99 -6.56
N ASP A 222 9.88 -7.18 -6.08
CA ASP A 222 11.26 -7.58 -5.78
C ASP A 222 12.18 -7.38 -6.99
N ALA A 223 11.73 -7.77 -8.18
CA ALA A 223 12.49 -7.61 -9.42
C ALA A 223 12.76 -6.13 -9.76
N PHE A 224 11.76 -5.24 -9.56
CA PHE A 224 11.94 -3.81 -9.82
C PHE A 224 12.90 -3.18 -8.81
N ALA A 225 12.74 -3.49 -7.52
CA ALA A 225 13.61 -2.97 -6.47
C ALA A 225 15.08 -3.40 -6.66
N SER A 226 15.30 -4.64 -7.07
CA SER A 226 16.63 -5.18 -7.35
C SER A 226 17.26 -4.53 -8.59
N GLN A 227 16.48 -4.31 -9.65
CA GLN A 227 16.98 -3.77 -10.91
C GLN A 227 17.17 -2.26 -10.87
N TYR A 228 16.29 -1.54 -10.15
CA TYR A 228 16.22 -0.07 -10.16
C TYR A 228 16.18 0.54 -8.76
N PRO A 229 17.12 0.23 -7.84
CA PRO A 229 17.06 0.70 -6.44
C PRO A 229 17.03 2.23 -6.34
N GLN A 230 17.75 2.95 -7.22
CA GLN A 230 17.74 4.41 -7.23
C GLN A 230 16.37 4.99 -7.67
N ALA A 231 15.66 4.30 -8.57
CA ALA A 231 14.30 4.70 -8.92
C ALA A 231 13.36 4.51 -7.74
N VAL A 232 13.51 3.42 -6.95
CA VAL A 232 12.75 3.23 -5.70
C VAL A 232 12.99 4.40 -4.74
N GLU A 233 14.24 4.76 -4.46
CA GLU A 233 14.56 5.90 -3.60
C GLU A 233 13.92 7.21 -4.07
N ARG A 234 13.95 7.47 -5.39
CA ARG A 234 13.33 8.69 -5.95
C ARG A 234 11.82 8.69 -5.82
N VAL A 235 11.16 7.55 -6.05
CA VAL A 235 9.71 7.40 -5.82
C VAL A 235 9.40 7.68 -4.36
N LEU A 236 10.16 7.11 -3.42
CA LEU A 236 9.92 7.33 -1.99
C LEU A 236 10.15 8.77 -1.55
N LYS A 237 11.12 9.49 -2.14
CA LYS A 237 11.29 10.94 -1.90
C LYS A 237 10.05 11.73 -2.30
N VAL A 238 9.40 11.35 -3.39
CA VAL A 238 8.15 11.99 -3.82
C VAL A 238 6.98 11.63 -2.88
N TYR A 239 6.90 10.39 -2.40
CA TYR A 239 5.91 10.00 -1.38
C TYR A 239 6.12 10.75 -0.07
N ASP A 240 7.36 10.90 0.42
CA ASP A 240 7.63 11.65 1.64
C ASP A 240 7.35 13.16 1.49
N ARG A 241 7.64 13.74 0.31
CA ARG A 241 7.19 15.10 -0.04
C ARG A 241 5.66 15.22 0.04
N ALA A 242 4.93 14.25 -0.51
CA ALA A 242 3.47 14.26 -0.47
C ALA A 242 2.94 14.16 0.96
N ARG A 243 3.51 13.28 1.78
CA ARG A 243 3.19 13.17 3.20
C ARG A 243 3.33 14.50 3.93
N GLN A 244 4.49 15.17 3.78
CA GLN A 244 4.75 16.46 4.41
C GLN A 244 3.76 17.53 3.94
N TRP A 245 3.48 17.55 2.64
CA TRP A 245 2.54 18.49 2.05
C TRP A 245 1.10 18.27 2.59
N ILE A 246 0.64 17.01 2.69
CA ILE A 246 -0.67 16.65 3.23
C ILE A 246 -0.83 17.15 4.67
N VAL A 247 0.18 16.97 5.50
CA VAL A 247 0.17 17.43 6.89
C VAL A 247 0.09 18.97 6.97
N ALA A 248 0.79 19.66 6.07
CA ALA A 248 0.81 21.12 6.02
C ALA A 248 -0.46 21.72 5.36
N HIS A 249 -1.14 20.98 4.48
CA HIS A 249 -2.25 21.48 3.64
C HIS A 249 -3.50 20.58 3.72
N PRO A 250 -4.07 20.36 4.92
CA PRO A 250 -5.17 19.39 5.09
C PRO A 250 -6.47 19.82 4.36
N ALA A 251 -6.71 21.11 4.18
CA ALA A 251 -7.89 21.60 3.47
C ALA A 251 -7.81 21.31 1.97
N GLU A 252 -6.67 21.63 1.35
CA GLU A 252 -6.40 21.36 -0.06
C GLU A 252 -6.35 19.85 -0.34
N THR A 253 -5.76 19.08 0.58
CA THR A 253 -5.75 17.61 0.50
C THR A 253 -7.17 17.05 0.46
N ALA A 254 -8.06 17.53 1.34
CA ALA A 254 -9.46 17.09 1.34
C ALA A 254 -10.16 17.45 0.03
N GLN A 255 -9.83 18.62 -0.57
CA GLN A 255 -10.40 18.99 -1.87
C GLN A 255 -9.89 18.07 -2.98
N ILE A 256 -8.59 17.76 -3.02
CA ILE A 256 -8.02 16.82 -4.00
C ILE A 256 -8.66 15.43 -3.85
N ILE A 257 -8.81 14.93 -2.62
CA ILE A 257 -9.51 13.65 -2.38
C ILE A 257 -10.94 13.70 -2.92
N ALA A 258 -11.68 14.77 -2.63
CA ALA A 258 -13.08 14.93 -3.10
C ALA A 258 -13.15 14.89 -4.62
N ASP A 259 -12.28 15.63 -5.30
CA ASP A 259 -12.26 15.76 -6.75
C ASP A 259 -11.83 14.47 -7.45
N GLU A 260 -10.78 13.79 -6.95
CA GLU A 260 -10.25 12.58 -7.53
C GLU A 260 -11.15 11.36 -7.27
N SER A 261 -11.73 11.26 -6.07
CA SER A 261 -12.56 10.12 -5.66
C SER A 261 -14.05 10.31 -5.97
N LYS A 262 -14.45 11.50 -6.51
CA LYS A 262 -15.84 11.86 -6.81
C LYS A 262 -16.77 11.72 -5.60
N VAL A 263 -16.30 12.18 -4.45
CA VAL A 263 -17.06 12.22 -3.19
C VAL A 263 -17.26 13.68 -2.74
N SER A 264 -18.21 13.91 -1.83
CA SER A 264 -18.40 15.25 -1.25
C SER A 264 -17.22 15.65 -0.37
N LEU A 265 -16.97 16.97 -0.26
CA LEU A 265 -15.91 17.49 0.60
C LEU A 265 -16.03 17.06 2.07
N PRO A 266 -17.23 16.98 2.69
CA PRO A 266 -17.39 16.41 4.03
C PRO A 266 -16.90 14.95 4.13
N VAL A 267 -17.17 14.12 3.12
CA VAL A 267 -16.70 12.72 3.05
C VAL A 267 -15.18 12.67 2.99
N ALA A 268 -14.57 13.45 2.11
CA ALA A 268 -13.12 13.53 1.98
C ALA A 268 -12.45 14.02 3.28
N LYS A 269 -13.02 15.01 3.96
CA LYS A 269 -12.54 15.49 5.26
C LYS A 269 -12.60 14.41 6.34
N LEU A 270 -13.71 13.65 6.39
CA LEU A 270 -13.86 12.55 7.36
C LEU A 270 -12.84 11.43 7.08
N GLN A 271 -12.61 11.07 5.82
CA GLN A 271 -11.57 10.12 5.43
C GLN A 271 -10.19 10.61 5.88
N LEU A 272 -9.84 11.87 5.59
CA LEU A 272 -8.53 12.43 5.92
C LEU A 272 -8.28 12.46 7.43
N GLN A 273 -9.29 12.79 8.23
CA GLN A 273 -9.22 12.80 9.70
C GLN A 273 -8.93 11.42 10.31
N ARG A 274 -9.17 10.34 9.56
CA ARG A 274 -8.91 8.95 10.00
C ARG A 274 -7.51 8.46 9.63
N ASN A 275 -6.66 9.32 9.08
CA ASN A 275 -5.30 8.96 8.68
C ASN A 275 -4.27 9.63 9.59
N ASP A 276 -3.27 8.84 10.01
CA ASP A 276 -2.09 9.31 10.71
C ASP A 276 -0.87 9.10 9.80
N PHE A 277 -0.16 10.19 9.52
CA PHE A 277 0.99 10.25 8.62
C PHE A 277 2.34 10.36 9.36
N SER A 278 2.36 10.11 10.67
CA SER A 278 3.51 10.42 11.53
C SER A 278 4.69 9.44 11.38
N ASP A 279 4.43 8.16 11.00
CA ASP A 279 5.44 7.10 10.98
C ASP A 279 5.57 6.47 9.58
N PRO A 280 6.33 7.11 8.66
CA PRO A 280 6.46 6.66 7.27
C PRO A 280 7.47 5.52 7.06
N VAL A 281 8.32 5.20 8.05
CA VAL A 281 9.35 4.18 7.93
C VAL A 281 8.81 2.82 8.39
N PRO A 282 8.69 1.81 7.49
CA PRO A 282 8.27 0.49 7.93
C PRO A 282 9.34 -0.12 8.86
N GLY A 283 8.92 -0.57 10.05
CA GLY A 283 9.86 -1.00 11.09
C GLY A 283 9.28 -1.98 12.10
N ASP A 284 9.83 -1.97 13.30
CA ASP A 284 9.48 -2.93 14.35
C ASP A 284 8.05 -2.75 14.86
N THR A 285 7.54 -1.52 14.88
CA THR A 285 6.15 -1.22 15.24
C THR A 285 5.18 -1.93 14.29
N GLN A 286 5.42 -1.82 12.98
CA GLN A 286 4.60 -2.47 11.97
C GLN A 286 4.77 -3.99 12.01
N ARG A 287 6.01 -4.49 12.20
CA ARG A 287 6.25 -5.94 12.38
C ARG A 287 5.47 -6.50 13.56
N ALA A 288 5.52 -5.85 14.71
CA ALA A 288 4.80 -6.29 15.91
C ALA A 288 3.27 -6.33 15.67
N ALA A 289 2.70 -5.28 15.08
CA ALA A 289 1.29 -5.21 14.77
C ALA A 289 0.84 -6.31 13.78
N LEU A 290 1.62 -6.55 12.74
CA LEU A 290 1.33 -7.57 11.75
C LEU A 290 1.47 -9.00 12.32
N LYS A 291 2.51 -9.26 13.12
CA LYS A 291 2.68 -10.55 13.80
C LYS A 291 1.52 -10.84 14.76
N ALA A 292 1.02 -9.83 15.46
CA ALA A 292 -0.16 -9.97 16.31
C ALA A 292 -1.46 -10.23 15.50
N ALA A 293 -1.53 -9.75 14.26
CA ALA A 293 -2.67 -9.97 13.38
C ALA A 293 -2.58 -11.28 12.57
N ALA A 294 -1.38 -11.75 12.30
CA ALA A 294 -1.10 -12.89 11.42
C ALA A 294 -1.82 -14.21 11.77
N PRO A 295 -2.11 -14.55 13.05
CA PRO A 295 -2.80 -15.79 13.39
C PRO A 295 -4.15 -16.00 12.69
N VAL A 296 -4.87 -14.93 12.34
CA VAL A 296 -6.13 -15.05 11.59
C VAL A 296 -5.91 -15.69 10.21
N LEU A 297 -4.77 -15.45 9.57
CA LEU A 297 -4.47 -16.03 8.25
C LEU A 297 -4.36 -17.54 8.30
N THR A 298 -3.79 -18.08 9.38
CA THR A 298 -3.68 -19.53 9.60
C THR A 298 -4.99 -20.14 10.07
N ALA A 299 -5.65 -19.50 11.04
CA ALA A 299 -6.94 -19.97 11.58
C ALA A 299 -8.01 -20.09 10.49
N GLU A 300 -8.02 -19.17 9.54
CA GLU A 300 -8.95 -19.13 8.42
C GLU A 300 -8.42 -19.85 7.16
N GLN A 301 -7.29 -20.54 7.23
CA GLN A 301 -6.68 -21.31 6.14
C GLN A 301 -6.47 -20.49 4.86
N LEU A 302 -6.06 -19.22 4.99
CA LEU A 302 -5.87 -18.29 3.87
C LEU A 302 -4.50 -18.41 3.22
N THR A 303 -3.52 -19.00 3.91
CA THR A 303 -2.16 -19.22 3.40
C THR A 303 -1.96 -20.66 2.93
N LYS A 304 -0.97 -20.88 2.08
CA LYS A 304 -0.56 -22.22 1.67
C LYS A 304 -0.18 -23.07 2.90
N PRO A 305 -0.43 -24.38 2.88
CA PRO A 305 -0.02 -25.28 3.95
C PRO A 305 1.47 -25.17 4.25
N GLY A 306 1.84 -25.17 5.55
CA GLY A 306 3.23 -25.08 6.01
C GLY A 306 3.86 -23.69 5.98
N VAL A 307 3.18 -22.66 5.48
CA VAL A 307 3.65 -21.28 5.53
C VAL A 307 3.28 -20.66 6.87
N ASP A 308 4.28 -20.10 7.56
CA ASP A 308 4.11 -19.32 8.78
C ASP A 308 4.00 -17.82 8.43
N PRO A 309 2.80 -17.20 8.54
CA PRO A 309 2.62 -15.79 8.19
C PRO A 309 3.45 -14.84 9.07
N ALA A 310 3.76 -15.22 10.31
CA ALA A 310 4.57 -14.39 11.18
C ALA A 310 6.03 -14.27 10.70
N LYS A 311 6.58 -15.34 10.10
CA LYS A 311 7.91 -15.29 9.46
C LYS A 311 7.90 -14.49 8.16
N ILE A 312 6.78 -14.50 7.42
CA ILE A 312 6.62 -13.68 6.21
C ILE A 312 6.72 -12.19 6.52
N VAL A 313 6.20 -11.73 7.68
CA VAL A 313 6.32 -10.34 8.11
C VAL A 313 7.77 -9.87 8.13
N ASP A 314 8.71 -10.70 8.61
CA ASP A 314 10.12 -10.32 8.72
C ASP A 314 10.78 -10.14 7.34
N THR A 315 10.33 -10.88 6.34
CA THR A 315 10.86 -10.82 4.96
C THR A 315 10.09 -9.85 4.07
N LEU A 316 8.91 -9.40 4.48
CA LEU A 316 8.11 -8.43 3.74
C LEU A 316 8.61 -7.00 3.95
N ILE A 317 8.95 -6.64 5.19
CA ILE A 317 9.24 -5.26 5.59
C ILE A 317 10.71 -4.92 5.34
N ASP A 318 10.96 -3.98 4.45
CA ASP A 318 12.28 -3.44 4.14
C ASP A 318 12.37 -1.94 4.44
N PRO A 319 12.94 -1.53 5.57
CA PRO A 319 13.12 -0.13 5.94
C PRO A 319 14.30 0.56 5.24
N SER A 320 15.13 -0.18 4.51
CA SER A 320 16.43 0.32 4.01
C SER A 320 16.30 1.51 3.07
N PHE A 321 15.22 1.54 2.27
CA PHE A 321 14.94 2.63 1.33
C PHE A 321 14.36 3.88 2.03
N ALA A 322 13.38 3.72 2.93
CA ALA A 322 12.70 4.86 3.54
C ALA A 322 13.52 5.55 4.63
N ARG A 323 14.29 4.78 5.42
CA ARG A 323 15.03 5.30 6.58
C ARG A 323 15.95 6.48 6.25
N PRO A 324 16.85 6.42 5.24
CA PRO A 324 17.72 7.53 4.91
C PRO A 324 16.96 8.75 4.37
N ILE A 325 15.84 8.54 3.69
CA ILE A 325 15.02 9.62 3.11
C ILE A 325 14.35 10.42 4.23
N VAL A 326 13.70 9.73 5.16
CA VAL A 326 12.97 10.38 6.27
C VAL A 326 13.95 11.05 7.23
N ALA A 327 15.12 10.43 7.50
CA ALA A 327 16.15 11.03 8.34
C ALA A 327 16.75 12.33 7.73
N ALA A 328 16.77 12.47 6.43
CA ALA A 328 17.26 13.68 5.76
C ALA A 328 16.21 14.82 5.68
N SER A 329 14.95 14.53 6.03
CA SER A 329 13.82 15.47 5.96
C SER A 329 13.56 16.17 7.29
N HIS A 330 14.33 15.84 8.34
CA HIS A 330 14.34 16.41 9.68
C HIS A 330 15.65 17.14 9.93
#